data_b60f5d21eb8a7825fbb13e510b4e1222
#
_entry.id   b60f5d21eb8a7825fbb13e510b4e1222
#
_cell.length_a   1.000
_cell.length_b   1.000
_cell.length_c   1.000
_cell.angle_alpha   90.00
_cell.angle_beta   90.00
_cell.angle_gamma   90.00
#
_symmetry.space_group_name_H-M   'P 1'
#
loop_
_entity.id
_entity.type
_entity.pdbx_description
1 polymer ?
#
loop_
_entity_poly.entity_id
_entity_poly.type
_entity_poly.pdbx_seq_one_letter_code
_entity_poly.pdbx_strand_id
1 'polypeptide(L)'
;MTMLRSLGALAAGAALAVGAASGLANAADDTAITIYSSARPGGISPDLYRPIPGGGTPNAMAVPGYAMVRHERPVQLASGRSTLRFADVAGLIDPTTVTFTSLTDPATRVLEQNFQFDLVSSEKLLLKYIDRPITVERQQGNQSVQLTGTLLSAVDGLVLRGNDGTIHSLRDYSALRFPELPGGLITRPTLEWLITAPRAGEQRARVTYQTGGITWWADYNLIFKEGRDANSGLLDLSAWVSIINQSGTTYPDAKLKLIAGDVHRAPTPEVAMPRGAVMMASKAMEDDSAGFDQKAFFEFHLYTLGRRTTLPNNATKQIELFDQARQIPARKVLVYYGLVGNYGWGAPMTERELGLPMNTKVDVYLEFNNDKQAGLGVPFPAGRVRVSQLDVADGSLEFIGEDAIDHTPKDEKVRVKLGSAFDVVGERRAVDFSVDSKARWMEEEIEVKLRNRKDEAVEVIVRENLYRWSNWKVTSRSQEFEKLDARTIHFPVRIAKGGEAVVRYRVRYSW
;
A
#
# COMPACT_ATOMS: atom_id res chain seq x y z
N MET A 1 77.72 14.76 -44.60
CA MET A 1 78.18 16.02 -44.00
C MET A 1 77.56 16.16 -42.63
N THR A 2 78.39 15.97 -41.70
CA THR A 2 78.77 16.61 -40.45
C THR A 2 77.88 16.22 -39.24
N MET A 3 78.47 15.35 -38.41
CA MET A 3 79.01 15.49 -37.04
C MET A 3 77.92 15.82 -35.97
N LEU A 4 77.75 14.90 -35.04
CA LEU A 4 78.43 14.72 -33.71
C LEU A 4 77.97 15.73 -32.66
N ARG A 5 77.38 15.32 -31.57
CA ARG A 5 78.06 15.09 -30.24
C ARG A 5 77.10 14.65 -29.19
N SER A 6 77.50 13.66 -28.46
CA SER A 6 77.03 13.11 -27.21
C SER A 6 77.14 14.09 -26.05
N LEU A 7 76.22 14.05 -25.08
CA LEU A 7 76.54 14.32 -23.70
C LEU A 7 75.53 13.50 -22.81
N GLY A 8 76.12 12.66 -21.99
CA GLY A 8 75.41 11.91 -20.97
C GLY A 8 75.07 12.79 -19.75
N ALA A 9 74.00 12.46 -19.14
CA ALA A 9 73.67 12.94 -17.77
C ALA A 9 73.10 11.80 -16.95
N LEU A 10 73.79 11.44 -15.90
CA LEU A 10 73.31 10.58 -14.82
C LEU A 10 72.04 11.19 -14.22
N ALA A 11 70.99 10.40 -14.07
CA ALA A 11 69.87 10.71 -13.22
C ALA A 11 69.75 9.64 -12.14
N ALA A 12 69.98 10.07 -10.92
CA ALA A 12 69.84 9.27 -9.70
C ALA A 12 68.37 8.84 -9.48
N GLY A 13 68.18 7.53 -9.26
CA GLY A 13 66.91 6.99 -8.95
C GLY A 13 66.46 7.35 -7.52
N ALA A 14 65.42 8.15 -7.40
CA ALA A 14 64.65 8.29 -6.14
C ALA A 14 63.48 7.27 -6.15
N ALA A 15 63.65 6.18 -5.42
CA ALA A 15 62.56 5.24 -5.12
C ALA A 15 61.59 5.92 -4.21
N LEU A 16 60.46 6.38 -4.76
CA LEU A 16 59.24 6.74 -3.98
C LEU A 16 58.61 5.45 -3.45
N ALA A 17 58.80 5.19 -2.18
CA ALA A 17 57.99 4.23 -1.42
C ALA A 17 56.55 4.76 -1.35
N VAL A 18 55.69 4.26 -2.21
CA VAL A 18 54.22 4.44 -2.07
C VAL A 18 53.80 3.60 -0.87
N GLY A 19 53.73 4.24 0.28
CA GLY A 19 53.08 3.67 1.43
C GLY A 19 51.61 3.42 1.09
N ALA A 20 51.24 2.14 0.96
CA ALA A 20 49.83 1.73 0.94
C ALA A 20 49.20 2.11 2.30
N ALA A 21 48.64 3.28 2.35
CA ALA A 21 47.66 3.61 3.41
C ALA A 21 46.51 2.67 3.18
N SER A 22 46.46 1.56 3.89
CA SER A 22 45.28 0.75 4.12
C SER A 22 44.24 1.65 4.79
N GLY A 23 43.48 2.40 4.00
CA GLY A 23 42.30 3.08 4.45
C GLY A 23 41.38 2.00 5.03
N LEU A 24 41.28 1.96 6.35
CA LEU A 24 40.17 1.31 7.03
C LEU A 24 38.91 1.94 6.41
N ALA A 25 38.26 1.21 5.50
CA ALA A 25 36.94 1.56 4.99
C ALA A 25 36.05 1.68 6.23
N ASN A 26 35.76 2.91 6.62
CA ASN A 26 34.76 3.19 7.64
C ASN A 26 33.53 2.39 7.19
N ALA A 27 33.16 1.37 7.95
CA ALA A 27 32.02 0.51 7.62
C ALA A 27 30.79 1.41 7.65
N ALA A 28 30.34 1.82 6.45
CA ALA A 28 29.19 2.69 6.29
C ALA A 28 27.97 2.13 7.01
N ASP A 29 27.11 3.02 7.47
CA ASP A 29 25.80 2.67 8.03
C ASP A 29 25.05 1.78 7.04
N ASP A 30 24.58 0.61 7.48
CA ASP A 30 23.77 -0.30 6.67
C ASP A 30 22.34 -0.32 7.20
N THR A 31 21.42 0.25 6.43
CA THR A 31 19.99 0.26 6.75
C THR A 31 19.25 -0.72 5.85
N ALA A 32 18.44 -1.58 6.46
CA ALA A 32 17.51 -2.44 5.76
C ALA A 32 16.11 -2.23 6.32
N ILE A 33 15.13 -2.19 5.42
CA ILE A 33 13.73 -2.01 5.77
C ILE A 33 12.88 -3.06 5.06
N THR A 34 12.00 -3.71 5.84
CA THR A 34 10.99 -4.62 5.31
C THR A 34 9.62 -4.05 5.61
N ILE A 35 8.86 -3.69 4.58
CA ILE A 35 7.54 -3.05 4.72
C ILE A 35 6.46 -4.11 4.52
N TYR A 36 5.52 -4.19 5.45
CA TYR A 36 4.39 -5.11 5.43
C TYR A 36 3.16 -4.34 4.97
N SER A 37 2.55 -4.79 3.87
CA SER A 37 1.28 -4.23 3.42
C SER A 37 0.15 -4.80 4.26
N SER A 38 -0.69 -3.92 4.78
CA SER A 38 -2.02 -4.27 5.30
C SER A 38 -3.11 -3.54 4.51
N ALA A 39 -2.72 -2.92 3.39
CA ALA A 39 -3.64 -2.23 2.52
C ALA A 39 -4.49 -3.25 1.76
N ARG A 40 -5.81 -3.17 1.94
CA ARG A 40 -6.75 -3.80 1.02
C ARG A 40 -6.69 -3.10 -0.33
N PRO A 41 -7.01 -3.79 -1.43
CA PRO A 41 -7.12 -3.16 -2.74
C PRO A 41 -7.98 -1.90 -2.68
N GLY A 42 -7.43 -0.75 -3.11
CA GLY A 42 -8.11 0.54 -3.02
C GLY A 42 -8.24 1.14 -1.60
N GLY A 43 -7.70 0.49 -0.56
CA GLY A 43 -7.85 0.88 0.85
C GLY A 43 -6.94 2.00 1.34
N ILE A 44 -6.05 2.54 0.51
CA ILE A 44 -5.22 3.71 0.86
C ILE A 44 -5.98 4.97 0.46
N SER A 45 -6.38 5.77 1.47
CA SER A 45 -7.03 7.06 1.21
C SER A 45 -6.09 7.99 0.43
N PRO A 46 -6.60 8.65 -0.63
CA PRO A 46 -5.84 9.66 -1.36
C PRO A 46 -5.28 10.78 -0.47
N ASP A 47 -5.94 11.09 0.64
CA ASP A 47 -5.51 12.13 1.58
C ASP A 47 -4.17 11.81 2.27
N LEU A 48 -3.73 10.54 2.23
CA LEU A 48 -2.46 10.13 2.80
C LEU A 48 -1.27 10.36 1.85
N TYR A 49 -1.50 10.50 0.54
CA TYR A 49 -0.44 10.63 -0.47
C TYR A 49 -0.61 11.78 -1.46
N ARG A 50 -1.69 12.53 -1.37
CA ARG A 50 -1.93 13.75 -2.17
C ARG A 50 -1.67 14.99 -1.33
N PRO A 51 -1.29 16.11 -1.94
CA PRO A 51 -1.24 17.41 -1.26
C PRO A 51 -2.60 17.76 -0.67
N ILE A 52 -2.60 18.18 0.60
CA ILE A 52 -3.82 18.64 1.28
C ILE A 52 -4.00 20.12 0.92
N PRO A 53 -5.16 20.52 0.35
CA PRO A 53 -5.46 21.92 0.11
C PRO A 53 -5.37 22.72 1.40
N GLY A 54 -4.63 23.85 1.37
CA GLY A 54 -4.39 24.66 2.58
C GLY A 54 -3.14 24.31 3.37
N GLY A 55 -2.32 23.34 2.90
CA GLY A 55 -0.99 23.06 3.47
C GLY A 55 -0.98 22.20 4.72
N GLY A 56 -2.03 21.43 4.98
CA GLY A 56 -2.08 20.47 6.07
C GLY A 56 -1.09 19.29 5.86
N THR A 57 -0.58 18.71 6.96
CA THR A 57 0.19 17.46 6.91
C THR A 57 -0.75 16.27 7.03
N PRO A 58 -0.56 15.20 6.23
CA PRO A 58 -1.32 13.97 6.38
C PRO A 58 -1.14 13.36 7.78
N ASN A 59 -2.19 12.71 8.29
CA ASN A 59 -2.12 12.03 9.58
C ASN A 59 -1.30 10.74 9.46
N ALA A 60 -0.05 10.78 9.87
CA ALA A 60 0.87 9.65 9.85
C ALA A 60 0.36 8.41 10.64
N MET A 61 -0.45 8.62 11.68
CA MET A 61 -1.06 7.55 12.47
C MET A 61 -2.18 6.82 11.71
N ALA A 62 -2.73 7.45 10.67
CA ALA A 62 -3.75 6.85 9.80
C ALA A 62 -3.16 6.01 8.65
N VAL A 63 -1.84 6.02 8.46
CA VAL A 63 -1.17 5.18 7.45
C VAL A 63 -1.25 3.73 7.93
N PRO A 64 -1.95 2.85 7.19
CA PRO A 64 -2.05 1.44 7.57
C PRO A 64 -0.71 0.71 7.34
N GLY A 65 -0.51 -0.40 8.05
CA GLY A 65 0.71 -1.19 7.90
C GLY A 65 1.84 -0.80 8.85
N TYR A 66 2.97 -1.41 8.64
CA TYR A 66 4.17 -1.21 9.47
C TYR A 66 5.42 -1.67 8.73
N ALA A 67 6.59 -1.31 9.25
CA ALA A 67 7.85 -1.85 8.76
C ALA A 67 8.72 -2.36 9.91
N MET A 68 9.53 -3.38 9.58
CA MET A 68 10.68 -3.78 10.38
C MET A 68 11.91 -3.08 9.82
N VAL A 69 12.55 -2.27 10.67
CA VAL A 69 13.76 -1.52 10.34
C VAL A 69 14.94 -2.16 11.04
N ARG A 70 16.06 -2.31 10.32
CA ARG A 70 17.34 -2.77 10.84
C ARG A 70 18.42 -1.78 10.47
N HIS A 71 19.09 -1.24 11.48
CA HIS A 71 20.29 -0.44 11.32
C HIS A 71 21.51 -1.21 11.80
N GLU A 72 22.60 -1.13 11.05
CA GLU A 72 23.91 -1.59 11.47
C GLU A 72 24.87 -0.41 11.41
N ARG A 73 25.33 0.07 12.57
CA ARG A 73 26.17 1.27 12.70
C ARG A 73 27.35 1.02 13.64
N PRO A 74 28.50 1.68 13.43
CA PRO A 74 29.54 1.76 14.45
C PRO A 74 29.04 2.60 15.62
N VAL A 75 29.32 2.13 16.85
CA VAL A 75 29.02 2.83 18.10
C VAL A 75 30.26 2.81 18.99
N GLN A 76 30.53 3.91 19.69
CA GLN A 76 31.65 3.98 20.67
C GLN A 76 31.11 3.61 22.05
N LEU A 77 31.71 2.62 22.68
CA LEU A 77 31.34 2.16 24.02
C LEU A 77 32.52 2.32 25.00
N ALA A 78 32.19 2.68 26.24
CA ALA A 78 33.15 2.61 27.34
C ALA A 78 33.16 1.19 27.94
N SER A 79 34.26 0.82 28.57
CA SER A 79 34.32 -0.41 29.37
C SER A 79 33.44 -0.31 30.61
N GLY A 80 32.76 -1.38 30.97
CA GLY A 80 31.81 -1.42 32.07
C GLY A 80 30.43 -0.85 31.67
N ARG A 81 29.77 -0.17 32.60
CA ARG A 81 28.43 0.43 32.37
C ARG A 81 28.55 1.81 31.75
N SER A 82 27.83 2.07 30.70
CA SER A 82 27.78 3.39 30.04
C SER A 82 26.43 3.63 29.38
N THR A 83 26.10 4.90 29.14
CA THR A 83 24.90 5.28 28.38
C THR A 83 25.25 5.42 26.91
N LEU A 84 24.51 4.73 26.05
CA LEU A 84 24.57 4.86 24.59
C LEU A 84 23.30 5.56 24.08
N ARG A 85 23.48 6.62 23.29
CA ARG A 85 22.40 7.30 22.56
C ARG A 85 22.46 6.94 21.09
N PHE A 86 21.32 6.48 20.56
CA PHE A 86 21.15 6.08 19.17
C PHE A 86 20.02 6.91 18.55
N ALA A 87 20.41 7.99 17.90
CA ALA A 87 19.51 8.94 17.27
C ALA A 87 19.07 8.51 15.86
N ASP A 88 18.19 9.28 15.23
CA ASP A 88 17.67 9.09 13.88
C ASP A 88 16.88 7.79 13.70
N VAL A 89 16.17 7.38 14.75
CA VAL A 89 15.15 6.31 14.64
C VAL A 89 13.80 6.88 14.22
N ALA A 90 12.88 6.01 13.80
CA ALA A 90 11.54 6.44 13.42
C ALA A 90 10.79 7.12 14.57
N GLY A 91 10.02 8.17 14.25
CA GLY A 91 9.19 8.86 15.25
C GLY A 91 8.00 8.00 15.71
N LEU A 92 7.49 7.11 14.83
CA LEU A 92 6.38 6.18 15.11
C LEU A 92 6.88 4.76 15.44
N ILE A 93 8.06 4.66 16.04
CA ILE A 93 8.63 3.40 16.52
C ILE A 93 7.74 2.78 17.62
N ASP A 94 7.63 1.45 17.62
CA ASP A 94 7.14 0.72 18.78
C ASP A 94 8.35 0.35 19.66
N PRO A 95 8.57 1.05 20.79
CA PRO A 95 9.74 0.85 21.61
C PRO A 95 9.83 -0.54 22.25
N THR A 96 8.70 -1.27 22.33
CA THR A 96 8.66 -2.62 22.90
C THR A 96 9.26 -3.67 21.96
N THR A 97 9.41 -3.32 20.68
CA THR A 97 9.96 -4.21 19.64
C THR A 97 11.45 -4.03 19.40
N VAL A 98 12.07 -3.05 20.10
CA VAL A 98 13.47 -2.70 19.87
C VAL A 98 14.40 -3.80 20.38
N THR A 99 15.33 -4.20 19.53
CA THR A 99 16.42 -5.12 19.91
C THR A 99 17.76 -4.50 19.59
N PHE A 100 18.73 -4.70 20.48
CA PHE A 100 20.13 -4.32 20.30
C PHE A 100 21.00 -5.58 20.32
N THR A 101 21.95 -5.66 19.40
CA THR A 101 22.95 -6.72 19.36
C THR A 101 24.29 -6.14 18.94
N SER A 102 25.34 -6.36 19.71
CA SER A 102 26.69 -6.09 19.24
C SER A 102 27.14 -7.23 18.31
N LEU A 103 27.54 -6.86 17.10
CA LEU A 103 28.11 -7.82 16.13
C LEU A 103 29.61 -8.04 16.37
N THR A 104 30.25 -7.17 17.17
CA THR A 104 31.68 -7.21 17.47
C THR A 104 31.96 -7.99 18.75
N ASP A 105 31.18 -7.79 19.81
CA ASP A 105 31.37 -8.44 21.09
C ASP A 105 30.04 -8.95 21.67
N PRO A 106 29.79 -10.26 21.62
CA PRO A 106 28.55 -10.86 22.10
C PRO A 106 28.28 -10.71 23.59
N ALA A 107 29.33 -10.37 24.40
CA ALA A 107 29.19 -10.13 25.83
C ALA A 107 28.67 -8.72 26.15
N THR A 108 28.62 -7.81 25.16
CA THR A 108 27.98 -6.50 25.28
C THR A 108 26.44 -6.68 25.29
N ARG A 109 25.79 -6.12 26.30
CA ARG A 109 24.35 -6.25 26.50
C ARG A 109 23.71 -4.99 27.04
N VAL A 110 22.45 -4.78 26.67
CA VAL A 110 21.61 -3.72 27.23
C VAL A 110 21.07 -4.15 28.59
N LEU A 111 21.12 -3.27 29.56
CA LEU A 111 20.55 -3.43 30.88
C LEU A 111 19.21 -2.71 31.02
N GLU A 112 19.10 -1.51 30.42
CA GLU A 112 17.88 -0.68 30.42
C GLU A 112 17.74 0.01 29.07
N GLN A 113 16.51 0.23 28.67
CA GLN A 113 16.17 0.89 27.42
C GLN A 113 15.13 1.98 27.65
N ASN A 114 15.42 3.17 27.17
CA ASN A 114 14.52 4.31 27.16
C ASN A 114 14.34 4.82 25.73
N PHE A 115 13.12 5.16 25.38
CA PHE A 115 12.80 5.84 24.14
C PHE A 115 12.45 7.30 24.43
N GLN A 116 13.29 8.22 23.96
CA GLN A 116 13.07 9.65 24.08
C GLN A 116 12.38 10.15 22.81
N PHE A 117 11.19 10.70 22.95
CA PHE A 117 10.36 11.22 21.86
C PHE A 117 9.85 12.65 22.12
N ASP A 118 10.32 13.29 23.18
CA ASP A 118 9.91 14.64 23.53
C ASP A 118 10.64 15.66 22.63
N LEU A 119 10.18 15.74 21.39
CA LEU A 119 10.77 16.61 20.37
C LEU A 119 10.51 18.08 20.69
N VAL A 120 11.50 18.91 20.42
CA VAL A 120 11.42 20.36 20.54
C VAL A 120 10.27 20.91 19.69
N SER A 121 9.39 21.67 20.34
CA SER A 121 8.39 22.52 19.72
C SER A 121 8.23 23.82 20.53
N SER A 122 7.67 24.86 19.93
CA SER A 122 7.43 26.14 20.65
C SER A 122 6.56 25.92 21.87
N GLU A 123 5.53 25.09 21.78
CA GLU A 123 4.63 24.76 22.89
C GLU A 123 5.38 24.05 24.03
N LYS A 124 6.19 23.04 23.71
CA LYS A 124 6.98 22.32 24.72
C LYS A 124 8.06 23.17 25.35
N LEU A 125 8.68 24.06 24.57
CA LEU A 125 9.60 25.05 25.11
C LEU A 125 8.89 25.94 26.14
N LEU A 126 7.72 26.48 25.81
CA LEU A 126 6.93 27.30 26.73
C LEU A 126 6.61 26.54 28.00
N LEU A 127 6.14 25.28 27.93
CA LEU A 127 5.86 24.46 29.11
C LEU A 127 7.07 24.22 29.99
N LYS A 128 8.26 24.02 29.40
CA LYS A 128 9.51 23.82 30.12
C LYS A 128 10.11 25.11 30.69
N TYR A 129 9.62 26.27 30.20
CA TYR A 129 10.06 27.59 30.64
C TYR A 129 9.10 28.28 31.62
N ILE A 130 8.05 27.60 32.09
CA ILE A 130 7.27 28.08 33.22
C ILE A 130 8.23 28.34 34.41
N ASP A 131 8.06 29.50 35.08
CA ASP A 131 8.92 30.02 36.16
C ASP A 131 10.37 30.33 35.74
N ARG A 132 10.66 30.43 34.43
CA ARG A 132 11.98 30.80 33.90
C ARG A 132 11.89 32.04 32.98
N PRO A 133 13.02 32.77 32.84
CA PRO A 133 13.04 33.95 31.98
C PRO A 133 12.96 33.61 30.49
N ILE A 134 12.13 34.34 29.77
CA ILE A 134 12.03 34.37 28.32
C ILE A 134 12.00 35.81 27.82
N THR A 135 12.29 36.01 26.52
CA THR A 135 12.05 37.28 25.83
C THR A 135 11.00 37.10 24.75
N VAL A 136 9.99 37.95 24.78
CA VAL A 136 8.87 37.98 23.79
C VAL A 136 9.03 39.21 22.93
N GLU A 137 8.96 39.07 21.62
CA GLU A 137 8.88 40.18 20.67
C GLU A 137 7.44 40.35 20.21
N ARG A 138 6.99 41.58 20.20
CA ARG A 138 5.67 41.94 19.60
C ARG A 138 5.80 43.18 18.72
N GLN A 139 5.00 43.24 17.70
CA GLN A 139 4.83 44.44 16.86
C GLN A 139 3.88 45.43 17.54
N GLN A 140 4.34 46.66 17.67
CA GLN A 140 3.52 47.79 18.12
C GLN A 140 3.60 48.89 17.08
N GLY A 141 2.64 48.95 16.17
CA GLY A 141 2.74 49.73 14.96
C GLY A 141 3.89 49.27 14.06
N ASN A 142 4.79 50.15 13.68
CA ASN A 142 5.98 49.82 12.86
C ASN A 142 7.23 49.46 13.70
N GLN A 143 7.11 49.37 15.00
CA GLN A 143 8.25 49.05 15.89
C GLN A 143 8.11 47.67 16.53
N SER A 144 9.21 46.93 16.59
CA SER A 144 9.30 45.68 17.37
C SER A 144 9.72 46.04 18.81
N VAL A 145 8.90 45.66 19.78
CA VAL A 145 9.16 45.83 21.21
C VAL A 145 9.51 44.51 21.82
N GLN A 146 10.63 44.45 22.58
CA GLN A 146 11.04 43.26 23.30
C GLN A 146 10.65 43.38 24.78
N LEU A 147 10.00 42.35 25.27
CA LEU A 147 9.64 42.22 26.70
C LEU A 147 10.32 40.98 27.27
N THR A 148 11.23 41.21 28.21
CA THR A 148 11.90 40.13 28.95
C THR A 148 11.27 39.97 30.32
N GLY A 149 10.96 38.77 30.74
CA GLY A 149 10.36 38.48 32.02
C GLY A 149 10.25 36.99 32.32
N THR A 150 9.83 36.66 33.53
CA THR A 150 9.57 35.27 33.94
C THR A 150 8.22 34.83 33.41
N LEU A 151 8.19 33.72 32.68
CA LEU A 151 6.93 33.11 32.13
C LEU A 151 6.14 32.48 33.28
N LEU A 152 4.95 32.98 33.54
CA LEU A 152 4.01 32.44 34.54
C LEU A 152 3.02 31.45 34.00
N SER A 153 2.57 31.68 32.76
CA SER A 153 1.58 30.82 32.08
C SER A 153 1.72 30.90 30.55
N ALA A 154 1.43 29.81 29.89
CA ALA A 154 1.31 29.71 28.42
C ALA A 154 -0.07 29.16 27.99
N VAL A 155 -1.09 29.25 28.82
CA VAL A 155 -2.46 28.83 28.54
C VAL A 155 -3.25 30.04 28.02
N ASP A 156 -3.86 29.95 26.84
CA ASP A 156 -4.62 31.03 26.18
C ASP A 156 -3.84 32.32 25.95
N GLY A 157 -2.54 32.21 25.67
CA GLY A 157 -1.61 33.31 25.51
C GLY A 157 -0.45 33.21 26.51
N LEU A 158 0.36 34.25 26.62
CA LEU A 158 1.49 34.29 27.53
C LEU A 158 1.24 35.24 28.69
N VAL A 159 1.54 34.81 29.92
CA VAL A 159 1.55 35.67 31.09
C VAL A 159 2.98 35.74 31.59
N LEU A 160 3.55 36.95 31.64
CA LEU A 160 4.94 37.21 32.05
C LEU A 160 4.95 38.15 33.24
N ARG A 161 5.89 37.91 34.15
CA ARG A 161 6.27 38.88 35.19
C ARG A 161 7.50 39.61 34.71
N GLY A 162 7.37 40.89 34.40
CA GLY A 162 8.47 41.78 34.08
C GLY A 162 9.47 41.92 35.23
N ASN A 163 10.67 42.41 34.93
CA ASN A 163 11.73 42.64 35.94
C ASN A 163 11.37 43.73 36.97
N ASP A 164 10.42 44.58 36.63
CA ASP A 164 9.82 45.58 37.51
C ASP A 164 8.67 45.05 38.36
N GLY A 165 8.34 43.76 38.26
CA GLY A 165 7.22 43.11 38.95
C GLY A 165 5.87 43.22 38.26
N THR A 166 5.77 43.96 37.15
CA THR A 166 4.54 44.11 36.38
C THR A 166 4.13 42.80 35.73
N ILE A 167 2.84 42.50 35.77
CA ILE A 167 2.29 41.31 35.06
C ILE A 167 1.79 41.72 33.68
N HIS A 168 2.33 41.10 32.64
CA HIS A 168 1.96 41.28 31.26
C HIS A 168 1.18 40.06 30.75
N SER A 169 -0.01 40.27 30.22
CA SER A 169 -0.80 39.24 29.49
C SER A 169 -0.73 39.57 28.00
N LEU A 170 -0.21 38.63 27.21
CA LEU A 170 0.00 38.80 25.78
C LEU A 170 -0.74 37.70 25.02
N ARG A 171 -1.57 38.08 24.06
CA ARG A 171 -2.23 37.13 23.13
C ARG A 171 -1.49 37.04 21.79
N ASP A 172 -0.87 38.13 21.40
CA ASP A 172 -0.17 38.26 20.12
C ASP A 172 1.33 38.54 20.37
N TYR A 173 2.17 37.77 19.68
CA TYR A 173 3.62 37.96 19.64
C TYR A 173 4.19 37.54 18.28
N SER A 174 5.27 38.18 17.87
CA SER A 174 5.95 37.91 16.60
C SER A 174 7.06 36.89 16.72
N ALA A 175 7.74 36.84 17.89
CA ALA A 175 8.81 35.90 18.15
C ALA A 175 8.95 35.61 19.65
N LEU A 176 9.49 34.42 19.94
CA LEU A 176 9.91 33.99 21.30
C LEU A 176 11.38 33.66 21.28
N ARG A 177 12.09 34.12 22.30
CA ARG A 177 13.50 33.78 22.50
C ARG A 177 13.67 33.10 23.84
N PHE A 178 14.34 31.93 23.80
CA PHE A 178 14.69 31.12 24.96
C PHE A 178 16.21 31.13 25.13
N PRO A 179 16.75 31.32 26.34
CA PRO A 179 18.18 31.37 26.58
C PRO A 179 18.95 30.14 26.13
N GLU A 180 18.34 28.94 26.33
CA GLU A 180 18.97 27.65 26.03
C GLU A 180 17.91 26.60 25.71
N LEU A 181 18.33 25.44 25.20
CA LEU A 181 17.45 24.28 25.07
C LEU A 181 17.35 23.58 26.43
N PRO A 182 16.14 23.53 27.05
CA PRO A 182 16.01 22.91 28.37
C PRO A 182 16.21 21.40 28.30
N GLY A 183 16.76 20.81 29.37
CA GLY A 183 16.91 19.37 29.44
C GLY A 183 15.62 18.60 29.28
N GLY A 184 15.69 17.42 28.65
CA GLY A 184 14.56 16.54 28.37
C GLY A 184 13.88 16.79 27.04
N LEU A 185 14.22 17.85 26.29
CA LEU A 185 13.81 18.03 24.89
C LEU A 185 14.93 17.61 23.95
N ILE A 186 14.57 16.94 22.86
CA ILE A 186 15.48 16.43 21.84
C ILE A 186 15.09 16.93 20.46
N THR A 187 16.04 16.99 19.54
CA THR A 187 15.80 17.44 18.15
C THR A 187 15.37 16.29 17.23
N ARG A 188 15.63 15.04 17.65
CA ARG A 188 15.33 13.83 16.88
C ARG A 188 14.94 12.68 17.81
N PRO A 189 14.02 11.80 17.43
CA PRO A 189 13.70 10.59 18.19
C PRO A 189 14.98 9.80 18.48
N THR A 190 15.18 9.40 19.74
CA THR A 190 16.44 8.81 20.20
C THR A 190 16.16 7.64 21.14
N LEU A 191 16.82 6.50 20.88
CA LEU A 191 16.92 5.40 21.82
C LEU A 191 18.10 5.66 22.75
N GLU A 192 17.89 5.52 24.05
CA GLU A 192 18.91 5.62 25.07
C GLU A 192 19.00 4.32 25.86
N TRP A 193 20.18 3.74 25.88
CA TRP A 193 20.45 2.48 26.59
C TRP A 193 21.49 2.63 27.69
N LEU A 194 21.22 2.02 28.82
CA LEU A 194 22.28 1.66 29.76
C LEU A 194 22.87 0.32 29.28
N ILE A 195 24.12 0.35 28.85
CA ILE A 195 24.84 -0.78 28.28
C ILE A 195 25.99 -1.21 29.20
N THR A 196 26.26 -2.50 29.24
CA THR A 196 27.51 -3.01 29.78
C THR A 196 28.34 -3.64 28.67
N ALA A 197 29.61 -3.20 28.54
CA ALA A 197 30.57 -3.72 27.57
C ALA A 197 31.86 -4.15 28.28
N PRO A 198 32.42 -5.34 27.97
CA PRO A 198 33.66 -5.81 28.58
C PRO A 198 34.87 -4.93 28.25
N ARG A 199 34.88 -4.32 27.06
CA ARG A 199 35.99 -3.50 26.53
C ARG A 199 35.48 -2.18 25.99
N ALA A 200 36.30 -1.13 26.18
CA ALA A 200 36.08 0.13 25.50
C ALA A 200 36.50 0.06 24.02
N GLY A 201 35.83 0.84 23.17
CA GLY A 201 36.17 0.99 21.76
C GLY A 201 34.96 1.00 20.85
N GLU A 202 35.25 1.02 19.57
CA GLU A 202 34.25 0.94 18.53
C GLU A 202 33.70 -0.49 18.42
N GLN A 203 32.38 -0.61 18.41
CA GLN A 203 31.66 -1.86 18.16
C GLN A 203 30.64 -1.63 17.07
N ARG A 204 30.40 -2.63 16.21
CA ARG A 204 29.30 -2.61 15.25
C ARG A 204 28.02 -3.08 15.92
N ALA A 205 27.06 -2.18 16.08
CA ALA A 205 25.77 -2.46 16.68
C ALA A 205 24.72 -2.72 15.58
N ARG A 206 23.91 -3.76 15.80
CA ARG A 206 22.66 -3.99 15.06
C ARG A 206 21.49 -3.60 15.94
N VAL A 207 20.66 -2.70 15.42
CA VAL A 207 19.43 -2.26 16.08
C VAL A 207 18.26 -2.62 15.17
N THR A 208 17.29 -3.33 15.71
CA THR A 208 16.07 -3.68 14.94
C THR A 208 14.85 -3.21 15.70
N TYR A 209 13.87 -2.67 15.01
CA TYR A 209 12.60 -2.22 15.59
C TYR A 209 11.48 -2.22 14.58
N GLN A 210 10.24 -2.21 15.07
CA GLN A 210 9.04 -2.00 14.29
C GLN A 210 8.63 -0.52 14.32
N THR A 211 8.11 0.00 13.21
CA THR A 211 7.54 1.35 13.12
C THR A 211 6.24 1.34 12.33
N GLY A 212 5.29 2.20 12.74
CA GLY A 212 4.12 2.59 11.97
C GLY A 212 4.42 3.72 10.98
N GLY A 213 3.37 4.27 10.39
CA GLY A 213 3.48 5.41 9.48
C GLY A 213 4.13 5.08 8.12
N ILE A 214 4.20 3.82 7.76
CA ILE A 214 4.77 3.38 6.48
C ILE A 214 4.00 2.19 5.94
N THR A 215 3.70 2.23 4.65
CA THR A 215 2.99 1.16 3.94
C THR A 215 3.36 1.15 2.46
N TRP A 216 2.93 0.10 1.77
CA TRP A 216 3.04 -0.01 0.33
C TRP A 216 1.80 -0.69 -0.27
N TRP A 217 1.57 -0.46 -1.56
CA TRP A 217 0.56 -1.15 -2.37
C TRP A 217 1.02 -1.23 -3.82
N ALA A 218 0.38 -2.10 -4.60
CA ALA A 218 0.61 -2.19 -6.03
C ALA A 218 -0.40 -1.33 -6.81
N ASP A 219 0.08 -0.68 -7.87
CA ASP A 219 -0.72 0.03 -8.87
C ASP A 219 -0.42 -0.57 -10.24
N TYR A 220 -1.45 -1.00 -10.96
CA TYR A 220 -1.36 -1.59 -12.29
C TYR A 220 -1.98 -0.66 -13.32
N ASN A 221 -1.27 -0.38 -14.40
CA ASN A 221 -1.78 0.36 -15.53
C ASN A 221 -1.84 -0.57 -16.75
N LEU A 222 -3.05 -0.75 -17.28
CA LEU A 222 -3.33 -1.56 -18.44
C LEU A 222 -3.72 -0.67 -19.61
N ILE A 223 -3.14 -0.93 -20.78
CA ILE A 223 -3.54 -0.31 -22.04
C ILE A 223 -4.20 -1.38 -22.90
N PHE A 224 -5.50 -1.25 -23.08
CA PHE A 224 -6.28 -2.17 -23.91
C PHE A 224 -6.28 -1.71 -25.37
N LYS A 225 -6.08 -2.67 -26.26
CA LYS A 225 -6.21 -2.52 -27.71
C LYS A 225 -7.24 -3.52 -28.21
N GLU A 226 -8.24 -3.04 -28.94
CA GLU A 226 -9.27 -3.91 -29.50
C GLU A 226 -8.68 -4.95 -30.46
N GLY A 227 -9.26 -6.14 -30.41
CA GLY A 227 -8.87 -7.27 -31.24
C GLY A 227 -9.65 -7.32 -32.56
N ARG A 228 -9.79 -8.55 -33.09
CA ARG A 228 -10.50 -8.78 -34.37
C ARG A 228 -12.00 -8.84 -34.22
N ASP A 229 -12.50 -8.99 -33.02
CA ASP A 229 -13.93 -9.10 -32.70
C ASP A 229 -14.24 -8.37 -31.39
N ALA A 230 -15.53 -8.16 -31.13
CA ALA A 230 -16.06 -7.41 -30.00
C ALA A 230 -15.61 -7.92 -28.63
N ASN A 231 -15.18 -9.19 -28.54
CA ASN A 231 -14.88 -9.85 -27.28
C ASN A 231 -13.39 -10.13 -27.08
N SER A 232 -12.52 -9.84 -28.07
CA SER A 232 -11.07 -10.07 -28.00
C SER A 232 -10.27 -8.78 -27.97
N GLY A 233 -9.03 -8.84 -27.44
CA GLY A 233 -8.10 -7.72 -27.45
C GLY A 233 -6.73 -8.11 -26.93
N LEU A 234 -5.86 -7.13 -26.90
CA LEU A 234 -4.52 -7.22 -26.36
C LEU A 234 -4.34 -6.19 -25.25
N LEU A 235 -3.59 -6.54 -24.23
CA LEU A 235 -3.20 -5.65 -23.13
C LEU A 235 -1.71 -5.42 -23.11
N ASP A 236 -1.31 -4.18 -22.84
CA ASP A 236 0.01 -3.88 -22.34
C ASP A 236 -0.14 -3.56 -20.84
N LEU A 237 0.67 -4.18 -19.97
CA LEU A 237 0.58 -4.06 -18.52
C LEU A 237 1.89 -3.54 -17.95
N SER A 238 1.81 -2.50 -17.12
CA SER A 238 2.90 -2.02 -16.27
C SER A 238 2.46 -2.02 -14.81
N ALA A 239 3.36 -2.42 -13.91
CA ALA A 239 3.09 -2.55 -12.49
C ALA A 239 4.07 -1.74 -11.65
N TRP A 240 3.54 -1.00 -10.68
CA TRP A 240 4.29 -0.13 -9.80
C TRP A 240 4.03 -0.45 -8.34
N VAL A 241 5.06 -0.36 -7.53
CA VAL A 241 4.95 -0.32 -6.07
C VAL A 241 4.91 1.14 -5.65
N SER A 242 3.87 1.54 -4.96
CA SER A 242 3.75 2.84 -4.32
C SER A 242 4.01 2.68 -2.82
N ILE A 243 4.93 3.48 -2.28
CA ILE A 243 5.35 3.44 -0.87
C ILE A 243 5.11 4.81 -0.26
N ILE A 244 4.35 4.88 0.82
CA ILE A 244 4.26 6.07 1.69
C ILE A 244 5.23 5.89 2.85
N ASN A 245 6.04 6.91 3.14
CA ASN A 245 6.83 6.99 4.35
C ASN A 245 6.47 8.27 5.13
N GLN A 246 5.78 8.11 6.24
CA GLN A 246 5.45 9.14 7.24
C GLN A 246 5.90 8.67 8.64
N SER A 247 6.89 7.78 8.71
CA SER A 247 7.39 7.19 9.96
C SER A 247 8.13 8.17 10.88
N GLY A 248 8.37 9.39 10.40
CA GLY A 248 9.11 10.42 11.13
C GLY A 248 10.62 10.41 10.85
N THR A 249 11.13 9.55 9.96
CA THR A 249 12.53 9.55 9.54
C THR A 249 12.70 9.20 8.07
N THR A 250 13.82 9.64 7.49
CA THR A 250 14.27 9.23 6.15
C THR A 250 15.16 8.00 6.25
N TYR A 251 15.02 7.05 5.34
CA TYR A 251 15.90 5.88 5.24
C TYR A 251 16.80 6.05 4.00
N PRO A 252 18.01 6.62 4.15
CA PRO A 252 18.91 6.83 3.05
C PRO A 252 19.55 5.51 2.62
N ASP A 253 19.71 5.31 1.31
CA ASP A 253 20.43 4.18 0.72
C ASP A 253 20.08 2.81 1.34
N ALA A 254 18.80 2.58 1.64
CA ALA A 254 18.33 1.39 2.34
C ALA A 254 18.16 0.19 1.42
N LYS A 255 18.42 -1.02 1.95
CA LYS A 255 17.98 -2.28 1.37
C LYS A 255 16.49 -2.40 1.60
N LEU A 256 15.70 -2.50 0.53
CA LEU A 256 14.24 -2.55 0.59
C LEU A 256 13.73 -3.96 0.35
N LYS A 257 12.83 -4.39 1.23
CA LYS A 257 12.01 -5.58 1.07
C LYS A 257 10.55 -5.25 1.30
N LEU A 258 9.66 -5.91 0.56
CA LEU A 258 8.22 -5.76 0.67
C LEU A 258 7.61 -7.13 0.91
N ILE A 259 6.67 -7.21 1.83
CA ILE A 259 5.91 -8.45 2.09
C ILE A 259 4.45 -8.20 1.69
N ALA A 260 3.96 -9.03 0.76
CA ALA A 260 2.57 -9.11 0.36
C ALA A 260 1.92 -10.31 1.03
N GLY A 261 0.73 -10.11 1.60
CA GLY A 261 -0.05 -11.11 2.30
C GLY A 261 -0.50 -10.62 3.68
N ASP A 262 -1.50 -11.29 4.24
CA ASP A 262 -2.12 -10.92 5.52
C ASP A 262 -1.34 -11.52 6.71
N VAL A 263 -0.36 -10.77 7.21
CA VAL A 263 0.36 -11.15 8.43
C VAL A 263 -0.54 -10.96 9.65
N HIS A 264 -0.90 -12.07 10.32
CA HIS A 264 -1.68 -12.00 11.56
C HIS A 264 -0.89 -11.31 12.68
N ARG A 265 -1.51 -10.32 13.31
CA ARG A 265 -0.96 -9.64 14.50
C ARG A 265 -1.90 -9.85 15.68
N ALA A 266 -1.33 -9.94 16.87
CA ALA A 266 -2.13 -9.88 18.09
C ALA A 266 -2.95 -8.57 18.06
N PRO A 267 -4.26 -8.63 18.37
CA PRO A 267 -5.07 -7.42 18.41
C PRO A 267 -4.49 -6.46 19.44
N THR A 268 -4.22 -5.22 19.03
CA THR A 268 -4.03 -4.13 19.96
C THR A 268 -5.37 -3.93 20.70
N PRO A 269 -5.38 -3.63 22.01
CA PRO A 269 -6.62 -3.46 22.76
C PRO A 269 -7.32 -2.16 22.37
N GLU A 270 -7.84 -2.10 21.16
CA GLU A 270 -8.83 -1.14 20.70
C GLU A 270 -10.07 -1.90 20.26
N VAL A 271 -11.19 -1.56 20.89
CA VAL A 271 -12.57 -1.97 20.66
C VAL A 271 -12.80 -2.94 19.49
N ALA A 272 -13.07 -4.19 19.85
CA ALA A 272 -13.23 -5.31 18.94
C ALA A 272 -14.45 -5.21 18.02
N MET A 273 -14.24 -5.49 16.73
CA MET A 273 -15.25 -6.06 15.84
C MET A 273 -14.71 -7.34 15.16
N PRO A 274 -15.44 -8.45 15.16
CA PRO A 274 -14.93 -9.75 14.69
C PRO A 274 -15.06 -9.93 13.18
N ARG A 275 -14.02 -10.46 12.54
CA ARG A 275 -14.05 -10.94 11.13
C ARG A 275 -13.23 -12.22 10.97
N GLY A 276 -13.84 -13.20 10.29
CA GLY A 276 -13.27 -14.52 10.04
C GLY A 276 -12.29 -14.54 8.86
N ALA A 277 -11.32 -15.45 8.95
CA ALA A 277 -10.27 -15.67 7.96
C ALA A 277 -10.42 -17.02 7.26
N VAL A 278 -10.03 -17.12 6.00
CA VAL A 278 -9.88 -18.37 5.23
C VAL A 278 -8.47 -18.40 4.64
N MET A 279 -7.76 -19.51 4.81
CA MET A 279 -6.37 -19.75 4.34
C MET A 279 -6.34 -20.67 3.12
N MET A 280 -5.42 -20.43 2.19
CA MET A 280 -4.89 -21.42 1.23
C MET A 280 -3.42 -21.16 0.88
N ALA A 281 -2.64 -22.21 0.72
CA ALA A 281 -1.19 -22.20 0.52
C ALA A 281 -0.76 -22.62 -0.89
N SER A 282 0.36 -22.08 -1.41
CA SER A 282 1.07 -22.62 -2.58
C SER A 282 2.58 -22.30 -2.61
N LYS A 283 3.35 -23.14 -3.31
CA LYS A 283 4.82 -23.23 -3.34
C LYS A 283 5.39 -22.67 -4.66
N ALA A 284 6.47 -21.89 -4.65
CA ALA A 284 7.07 -21.28 -5.84
C ALA A 284 8.61 -21.42 -5.93
N MET A 285 9.15 -21.42 -7.16
CA MET A 285 10.57 -21.47 -7.55
C MET A 285 11.09 -20.12 -8.04
N GLU A 286 12.40 -19.90 -7.92
CA GLU A 286 13.14 -18.65 -8.21
C GLU A 286 13.41 -18.41 -9.70
N ASP A 287 13.44 -17.13 -10.12
CA ASP A 287 14.06 -16.64 -11.35
C ASP A 287 14.48 -15.16 -11.22
N ASP A 288 15.54 -14.76 -11.98
CA ASP A 288 16.37 -13.58 -11.77
C ASP A 288 15.96 -12.44 -12.73
N SER A 289 15.55 -11.27 -12.23
CA SER A 289 15.26 -10.07 -13.05
C SER A 289 15.60 -8.75 -12.35
N ALA A 290 15.84 -7.68 -13.10
CA ALA A 290 16.41 -6.41 -12.65
C ALA A 290 15.46 -5.52 -11.77
N GLY A 291 14.21 -5.96 -11.53
CA GLY A 291 13.23 -5.32 -10.68
C GLY A 291 13.29 -5.82 -9.24
N PHE A 292 12.13 -6.19 -8.69
CA PHE A 292 12.05 -6.89 -7.43
C PHE A 292 12.22 -8.40 -7.65
N ASP A 293 13.20 -9.00 -6.95
CA ASP A 293 13.26 -10.45 -6.82
C ASP A 293 12.14 -10.92 -5.91
N GLN A 294 11.29 -11.81 -6.42
CA GLN A 294 10.18 -12.38 -5.69
C GLN A 294 10.52 -13.79 -5.24
N LYS A 295 10.27 -14.09 -3.97
CA LYS A 295 10.31 -15.46 -3.45
C LYS A 295 9.17 -15.74 -2.47
N ALA A 296 8.74 -16.98 -2.40
CA ALA A 296 7.87 -17.43 -1.33
C ALA A 296 8.63 -17.36 0.01
N PHE A 297 8.03 -16.73 1.00
CA PHE A 297 8.56 -16.60 2.35
C PHE A 297 7.47 -17.00 3.34
N PHE A 298 7.55 -18.23 3.86
CA PHE A 298 6.46 -18.83 4.61
C PHE A 298 5.19 -18.90 3.73
N GLU A 299 4.06 -18.36 4.13
CA GLU A 299 2.81 -18.26 3.35
C GLU A 299 2.63 -16.89 2.65
N PHE A 300 3.70 -16.10 2.55
CA PHE A 300 3.71 -14.74 1.99
C PHE A 300 4.62 -14.66 0.76
N HIS A 301 4.48 -13.58 0.01
CA HIS A 301 5.42 -13.25 -1.06
C HIS A 301 6.35 -12.12 -0.61
N LEU A 302 7.65 -12.38 -0.65
CA LEU A 302 8.72 -11.42 -0.36
C LEU A 302 9.27 -10.89 -1.68
N TYR A 303 9.19 -9.59 -1.87
CA TYR A 303 9.80 -8.87 -2.98
C TYR A 303 11.03 -8.13 -2.47
N THR A 304 12.19 -8.42 -3.03
CA THR A 304 13.46 -7.79 -2.67
C THR A 304 13.91 -6.89 -3.81
N LEU A 305 14.07 -5.58 -3.55
CA LEU A 305 14.64 -4.67 -4.54
C LEU A 305 16.14 -4.96 -4.71
N GLY A 306 16.57 -5.30 -5.93
CA GLY A 306 17.96 -5.65 -6.25
C GLY A 306 18.97 -4.51 -6.08
N ARG A 307 18.51 -3.26 -5.90
CA ARG A 307 19.32 -2.06 -5.66
C ARG A 307 18.91 -1.37 -4.37
N ARG A 308 19.82 -0.57 -3.83
CA ARG A 308 19.49 0.30 -2.68
C ARG A 308 18.62 1.46 -3.13
N THR A 309 17.84 2.00 -2.19
CA THR A 309 16.97 3.14 -2.44
C THR A 309 16.80 4.01 -1.20
N THR A 310 16.63 5.31 -1.42
CA THR A 310 16.28 6.25 -0.33
C THR A 310 14.77 6.38 -0.24
N LEU A 311 14.22 6.24 0.98
CA LEU A 311 12.81 6.48 1.29
C LEU A 311 12.71 7.77 2.12
N PRO A 312 12.46 8.94 1.49
CA PRO A 312 12.34 10.20 2.21
C PRO A 312 11.14 10.20 3.15
N ASN A 313 11.26 10.88 4.30
CA ASN A 313 10.12 11.12 5.18
C ASN A 313 9.10 12.07 4.53
N ASN A 314 7.83 11.91 4.84
CA ASN A 314 6.70 12.67 4.28
C ASN A 314 6.66 12.63 2.74
N ALA A 315 6.97 11.47 2.15
CA ALA A 315 7.00 11.31 0.71
C ALA A 315 6.30 10.02 0.26
N THR A 316 5.79 10.05 -0.96
CA THR A 316 5.36 8.87 -1.70
C THR A 316 6.38 8.56 -2.78
N LYS A 317 6.84 7.33 -2.83
CA LYS A 317 7.79 6.84 -3.83
C LYS A 317 7.17 5.72 -4.64
N GLN A 318 7.38 5.76 -5.97
CA GLN A 318 7.00 4.68 -6.86
C GLN A 318 8.25 3.98 -7.40
N ILE A 319 8.19 2.65 -7.44
CA ILE A 319 9.25 1.77 -7.97
C ILE A 319 8.55 0.75 -8.87
N GLU A 320 9.11 0.49 -10.04
CA GLU A 320 8.61 -0.55 -10.94
C GLU A 320 8.65 -1.92 -10.24
N LEU A 321 7.53 -2.64 -10.28
CA LEU A 321 7.41 -3.95 -9.61
C LEU A 321 8.04 -5.07 -10.43
N PHE A 322 7.76 -5.08 -11.74
CA PHE A 322 8.34 -5.97 -12.73
C PHE A 322 8.30 -5.32 -14.12
N ASP A 323 9.09 -5.85 -15.05
CA ASP A 323 9.18 -5.34 -16.42
C ASP A 323 7.81 -5.30 -17.10
N GLN A 324 7.59 -4.28 -17.92
CA GLN A 324 6.35 -4.13 -18.68
C GLN A 324 6.07 -5.34 -19.56
N ALA A 325 4.94 -6.02 -19.34
CA ALA A 325 4.45 -7.07 -20.21
C ALA A 325 3.59 -6.46 -21.34
N ARG A 326 3.76 -6.96 -22.55
CA ARG A 326 3.09 -6.42 -23.75
C ARG A 326 2.38 -7.49 -24.52
N GLN A 327 1.31 -7.09 -25.25
CA GLN A 327 0.53 -7.96 -26.12
C GLN A 327 -0.08 -9.18 -25.42
N ILE A 328 -0.46 -9.00 -24.15
CA ILE A 328 -1.14 -10.02 -23.36
C ILE A 328 -2.51 -10.29 -23.97
N PRO A 329 -2.84 -11.53 -24.37
CA PRO A 329 -4.19 -11.85 -24.85
C PRO A 329 -5.24 -11.57 -23.77
N ALA A 330 -6.26 -10.82 -24.12
CA ALA A 330 -7.35 -10.45 -23.23
C ALA A 330 -8.72 -10.68 -23.86
N ARG A 331 -9.70 -10.97 -23.02
CA ARG A 331 -11.10 -11.15 -23.41
C ARG A 331 -11.95 -10.07 -22.74
N LYS A 332 -12.73 -9.36 -23.56
CA LYS A 332 -13.79 -8.48 -23.06
C LYS A 332 -15.04 -9.34 -22.82
N VAL A 333 -15.52 -9.37 -21.59
CA VAL A 333 -16.65 -10.21 -21.14
C VAL A 333 -17.78 -9.31 -20.71
N LEU A 334 -18.94 -9.50 -21.34
CA LEU A 334 -20.18 -8.82 -20.98
C LEU A 334 -21.00 -9.73 -20.08
N VAL A 335 -21.43 -9.23 -18.92
CA VAL A 335 -22.21 -10.01 -17.95
C VAL A 335 -23.46 -9.26 -17.55
N TYR A 336 -24.58 -9.91 -17.74
CA TYR A 336 -25.86 -9.43 -17.24
C TYR A 336 -26.24 -10.14 -15.94
N TYR A 337 -26.40 -9.36 -14.88
CA TYR A 337 -26.91 -9.83 -13.58
C TYR A 337 -28.37 -9.41 -13.47
N GLY A 338 -29.28 -10.31 -13.73
CA GLY A 338 -30.71 -10.00 -13.69
C GLY A 338 -31.20 -9.63 -12.30
N LEU A 339 -30.70 -10.32 -11.29
CA LEU A 339 -31.02 -10.09 -9.89
C LEU A 339 -29.78 -9.61 -9.14
N VAL A 340 -29.83 -8.40 -8.59
CA VAL A 340 -28.76 -7.80 -7.78
C VAL A 340 -29.18 -7.83 -6.32
N GLY A 341 -28.45 -8.57 -5.48
CA GLY A 341 -28.68 -8.66 -4.04
C GLY A 341 -28.03 -9.90 -3.44
N ASN A 342 -27.76 -9.85 -2.14
CA ASN A 342 -27.28 -11.00 -1.39
C ASN A 342 -28.43 -11.62 -0.61
N TYR A 343 -29.04 -12.66 -1.15
CA TYR A 343 -30.14 -13.40 -0.53
C TYR A 343 -29.56 -14.58 0.26
N GLY A 344 -29.70 -14.52 1.57
CA GLY A 344 -29.31 -15.63 2.46
C GLY A 344 -30.46 -16.64 2.64
N TRP A 345 -30.10 -17.92 2.81
CA TRP A 345 -31.09 -18.98 3.04
C TRP A 345 -31.32 -19.23 4.54
N GLY A 346 -32.31 -18.57 5.13
CA GLY A 346 -32.83 -18.97 6.45
C GLY A 346 -34.02 -19.91 6.33
N ALA A 347 -34.81 -19.77 5.26
CA ALA A 347 -36.00 -20.55 4.94
C ALA A 347 -36.28 -20.47 3.42
N PRO A 348 -37.12 -21.37 2.84
CA PRO A 348 -37.59 -21.25 1.47
C PRO A 348 -38.34 -19.92 1.25
N MET A 349 -37.96 -19.17 0.23
CA MET A 349 -38.54 -17.84 -0.07
C MET A 349 -39.71 -18.00 -1.03
N THR A 350 -40.92 -18.04 -0.49
CA THR A 350 -42.16 -18.37 -1.19
C THR A 350 -42.93 -17.15 -1.69
N GLU A 351 -42.50 -15.94 -1.43
CA GLU A 351 -43.16 -14.70 -1.88
C GLU A 351 -43.09 -14.59 -3.41
N ARG A 352 -44.24 -14.31 -4.04
CA ARG A 352 -44.34 -14.17 -5.49
C ARG A 352 -43.52 -13.01 -6.05
N GLU A 353 -43.55 -11.90 -5.35
CA GLU A 353 -42.95 -10.64 -5.81
C GLU A 353 -41.47 -10.49 -5.45
N LEU A 354 -40.86 -11.52 -4.86
CA LEU A 354 -39.46 -11.49 -4.51
C LEU A 354 -38.57 -11.42 -5.76
N GLY A 355 -37.58 -10.52 -5.74
CA GLY A 355 -36.61 -10.37 -6.83
C GLY A 355 -37.14 -9.59 -8.05
N LEU A 356 -38.21 -8.81 -7.90
CA LEU A 356 -38.75 -7.96 -8.96
C LEU A 356 -37.96 -6.68 -9.28
N PRO A 357 -37.14 -6.05 -8.40
CA PRO A 357 -36.29 -4.95 -8.82
C PRO A 357 -35.26 -5.43 -9.83
N MET A 358 -35.31 -4.92 -11.05
CA MET A 358 -34.52 -5.40 -12.18
C MET A 358 -33.37 -4.47 -12.48
N ASN A 359 -32.20 -5.08 -12.67
CA ASN A 359 -31.07 -4.43 -13.26
C ASN A 359 -31.23 -4.42 -14.80
N THR A 360 -30.93 -3.30 -15.44
CA THR A 360 -30.89 -3.20 -16.91
C THR A 360 -29.49 -3.13 -17.46
N LYS A 361 -28.48 -2.98 -16.59
CA LYS A 361 -27.09 -2.76 -16.98
C LYS A 361 -26.40 -4.11 -17.25
N VAL A 362 -25.61 -4.12 -18.31
CA VAL A 362 -24.70 -5.21 -18.64
C VAL A 362 -23.29 -4.77 -18.24
N ASP A 363 -22.71 -5.44 -17.28
CA ASP A 363 -21.36 -5.13 -16.79
C ASP A 363 -20.30 -5.57 -17.80
N VAL A 364 -19.24 -4.76 -17.93
CA VAL A 364 -18.08 -5.00 -18.79
C VAL A 364 -16.88 -5.37 -17.96
N TYR A 365 -16.26 -6.50 -18.27
CA TYR A 365 -15.02 -6.97 -17.65
C TYR A 365 -13.94 -7.18 -18.71
N LEU A 366 -12.68 -7.01 -18.29
CA LEU A 366 -11.53 -7.58 -19.00
C LEU A 366 -11.01 -8.78 -18.21
N GLU A 367 -10.73 -9.86 -18.92
CA GLU A 367 -10.13 -11.08 -18.39
C GLU A 367 -8.82 -11.38 -19.12
N PHE A 368 -7.78 -11.74 -18.40
CA PHE A 368 -6.51 -12.22 -18.93
C PHE A 368 -5.87 -13.22 -17.98
N ASN A 369 -4.95 -14.05 -18.46
CA ASN A 369 -4.25 -15.01 -17.62
C ASN A 369 -2.92 -14.45 -17.16
N ASN A 370 -2.59 -14.67 -15.87
CA ASN A 370 -1.29 -14.36 -15.30
C ASN A 370 -0.34 -15.54 -15.48
N ASP A 371 0.02 -15.90 -16.70
CA ASP A 371 0.89 -17.03 -17.01
C ASP A 371 2.12 -16.62 -17.85
N LYS A 372 3.11 -17.50 -17.90
CA LYS A 372 4.33 -17.26 -18.67
C LYS A 372 4.09 -17.14 -20.19
N GLN A 373 3.04 -17.75 -20.73
CA GLN A 373 2.71 -17.66 -22.16
C GLN A 373 2.23 -16.25 -22.51
N ALA A 374 1.57 -15.59 -21.58
CA ALA A 374 1.16 -14.19 -21.68
C ALA A 374 2.29 -13.19 -21.37
N GLY A 375 3.53 -13.65 -21.13
CA GLY A 375 4.65 -12.80 -20.73
C GLY A 375 4.58 -12.33 -19.26
N LEU A 376 3.80 -13.02 -18.43
CA LEU A 376 3.58 -12.79 -17.01
C LEU A 376 4.06 -14.02 -16.21
N GLY A 377 3.29 -14.52 -15.27
CA GLY A 377 3.61 -15.72 -14.48
C GLY A 377 4.34 -15.39 -13.19
N VAL A 378 4.12 -14.18 -12.67
CA VAL A 378 4.59 -13.71 -11.36
C VAL A 378 3.38 -13.44 -10.47
N PRO A 379 3.46 -13.65 -9.15
CA PRO A 379 2.36 -13.28 -8.27
C PRO A 379 2.08 -11.77 -8.31
N PHE A 380 0.82 -11.39 -8.38
CA PHE A 380 0.39 -10.00 -8.30
C PHE A 380 -0.02 -9.66 -6.87
N PRO A 381 0.65 -8.73 -6.19
CA PRO A 381 0.15 -8.15 -4.95
C PRO A 381 -1.24 -7.53 -5.13
N ALA A 382 -2.02 -7.52 -4.06
CA ALA A 382 -3.27 -6.80 -4.03
C ALA A 382 -3.04 -5.32 -4.39
N GLY A 383 -3.89 -4.79 -5.28
CA GLY A 383 -3.66 -3.45 -5.79
C GLY A 383 -4.78 -2.91 -6.66
N ARG A 384 -4.59 -1.68 -7.11
CA ARG A 384 -5.51 -0.97 -7.99
C ARG A 384 -5.10 -1.16 -9.44
N VAL A 385 -6.07 -1.49 -10.27
CA VAL A 385 -5.90 -1.66 -11.71
C VAL A 385 -6.63 -0.54 -12.44
N ARG A 386 -5.89 0.27 -13.20
CA ARG A 386 -6.44 1.30 -14.08
C ARG A 386 -6.31 0.85 -15.51
N VAL A 387 -7.39 0.97 -16.26
CA VAL A 387 -7.43 0.55 -17.67
C VAL A 387 -7.70 1.76 -18.54
N SER A 388 -6.84 1.94 -19.54
CA SER A 388 -7.04 2.90 -20.63
C SER A 388 -7.13 2.16 -21.95
N GLN A 389 -7.87 2.69 -22.90
CA GLN A 389 -7.95 2.22 -24.27
C GLN A 389 -7.19 3.17 -25.18
N LEU A 390 -6.42 2.62 -26.11
CA LEU A 390 -5.79 3.40 -27.16
C LEU A 390 -6.84 3.78 -28.22
N ASP A 391 -7.10 5.08 -28.38
CA ASP A 391 -7.86 5.56 -29.54
C ASP A 391 -6.96 5.53 -30.77
N VAL A 392 -7.32 4.71 -31.74
CA VAL A 392 -6.56 4.54 -32.99
C VAL A 392 -6.70 5.74 -33.93
N ALA A 393 -7.67 6.65 -33.69
CA ALA A 393 -7.90 7.80 -34.55
C ALA A 393 -6.86 8.90 -34.32
N ASP A 394 -6.43 9.13 -33.10
CA ASP A 394 -5.50 10.20 -32.73
C ASP A 394 -4.31 9.74 -31.88
N GLY A 395 -4.31 8.46 -31.43
CA GLY A 395 -3.27 7.88 -30.58
C GLY A 395 -3.39 8.26 -29.11
N SER A 396 -4.49 8.89 -28.67
CA SER A 396 -4.73 9.21 -27.27
C SER A 396 -5.03 7.96 -26.45
N LEU A 397 -4.82 8.08 -25.12
CA LEU A 397 -5.19 7.04 -24.16
C LEU A 397 -6.40 7.52 -23.36
N GLU A 398 -7.53 6.89 -23.60
CA GLU A 398 -8.77 7.19 -22.92
C GLU A 398 -8.98 6.26 -21.73
N PHE A 399 -9.26 6.83 -20.55
CA PHE A 399 -9.56 6.05 -19.36
C PHE A 399 -10.92 5.37 -19.49
N ILE A 400 -10.95 4.02 -19.37
CA ILE A 400 -12.15 3.22 -19.55
C ILE A 400 -12.64 2.49 -18.29
N GLY A 401 -11.84 2.50 -17.21
CA GLY A 401 -12.27 1.95 -15.93
C GLY A 401 -11.15 1.71 -14.93
N GLU A 402 -11.55 1.53 -13.69
CA GLU A 402 -10.66 1.23 -12.57
C GLU A 402 -11.32 0.18 -11.67
N ASP A 403 -10.53 -0.80 -11.22
CA ASP A 403 -10.96 -1.84 -10.29
C ASP A 403 -9.83 -2.16 -9.30
N ALA A 404 -10.10 -3.03 -8.37
CA ALA A 404 -9.11 -3.54 -7.44
C ALA A 404 -9.01 -5.06 -7.55
N ILE A 405 -7.79 -5.58 -7.50
CA ILE A 405 -7.51 -7.02 -7.45
C ILE A 405 -6.96 -7.42 -6.09
N ASP A 406 -7.34 -8.58 -5.62
CA ASP A 406 -6.72 -9.23 -4.47
C ASP A 406 -5.35 -9.84 -4.86
N HIS A 407 -4.62 -10.35 -3.86
CA HIS A 407 -3.40 -11.12 -4.11
C HIS A 407 -3.71 -12.25 -5.08
N THR A 408 -3.11 -12.17 -6.27
CA THR A 408 -3.38 -13.13 -7.36
C THR A 408 -2.13 -13.95 -7.63
N PRO A 409 -2.16 -15.26 -7.36
CA PRO A 409 -1.05 -16.16 -7.66
C PRO A 409 -0.71 -16.20 -9.17
N LYS A 410 0.47 -16.71 -9.49
CA LYS A 410 0.78 -17.07 -10.88
C LYS A 410 -0.18 -18.15 -11.40
N ASP A 411 -0.36 -18.19 -12.70
CA ASP A 411 -1.21 -19.13 -13.43
C ASP A 411 -2.71 -18.98 -13.13
N GLU A 412 -3.11 -17.87 -12.48
CA GLU A 412 -4.50 -17.54 -12.20
C GLU A 412 -5.06 -16.51 -13.20
N LYS A 413 -6.38 -16.53 -13.36
CA LYS A 413 -7.10 -15.58 -14.18
C LYS A 413 -7.34 -14.27 -13.43
N VAL A 414 -6.92 -13.16 -14.03
CA VAL A 414 -7.24 -11.81 -13.57
C VAL A 414 -8.51 -11.32 -14.26
N ARG A 415 -9.44 -10.77 -13.47
CA ARG A 415 -10.68 -10.19 -13.96
C ARG A 415 -10.86 -8.80 -13.40
N VAL A 416 -11.03 -7.82 -14.28
CA VAL A 416 -11.12 -6.38 -13.97
C VAL A 416 -12.45 -5.84 -14.45
N LYS A 417 -13.25 -5.24 -13.57
CA LYS A 417 -14.50 -4.57 -13.93
C LYS A 417 -14.23 -3.19 -14.49
N LEU A 418 -14.75 -2.87 -15.66
CA LEU A 418 -14.58 -1.56 -16.30
C LEU A 418 -15.78 -0.62 -16.10
N GLY A 419 -16.96 -1.20 -15.95
CA GLY A 419 -18.21 -0.43 -15.87
C GLY A 419 -19.37 -1.17 -16.48
N SER A 420 -20.27 -0.46 -17.15
CA SER A 420 -21.45 -1.04 -17.82
C SER A 420 -21.49 -0.62 -19.28
N ALA A 421 -21.90 -1.55 -20.15
CA ALA A 421 -22.08 -1.28 -21.57
C ALA A 421 -23.22 -0.27 -21.80
N PHE A 422 -22.99 0.69 -22.68
CA PHE A 422 -24.00 1.69 -23.05
C PHE A 422 -25.03 1.10 -24.04
N ASP A 423 -24.56 0.37 -25.04
CA ASP A 423 -25.37 -0.10 -26.17
C ASP A 423 -25.87 -1.54 -26.01
N VAL A 424 -25.66 -2.16 -24.84
CA VAL A 424 -26.17 -3.50 -24.53
C VAL A 424 -26.98 -3.44 -23.26
N VAL A 425 -28.27 -3.81 -23.37
CA VAL A 425 -29.24 -3.67 -22.27
C VAL A 425 -29.90 -5.02 -22.00
N GLY A 426 -30.08 -5.34 -20.72
CA GLY A 426 -30.78 -6.52 -20.25
C GLY A 426 -32.09 -6.16 -19.56
N GLU A 427 -33.05 -7.06 -19.59
CA GLU A 427 -34.31 -6.97 -18.88
C GLU A 427 -34.70 -8.37 -18.39
N ARG A 428 -34.94 -8.50 -17.08
CA ARG A 428 -35.37 -9.77 -16.47
C ARG A 428 -36.78 -9.64 -15.95
N ARG A 429 -37.63 -10.59 -16.20
CA ARG A 429 -38.99 -10.65 -15.65
C ARG A 429 -39.36 -12.05 -15.18
N ALA A 430 -40.12 -12.12 -14.08
CA ALA A 430 -40.80 -13.34 -13.71
C ALA A 430 -42.07 -13.46 -14.57
N VAL A 431 -42.18 -14.56 -15.31
CA VAL A 431 -43.32 -14.83 -16.23
C VAL A 431 -44.42 -15.60 -15.51
N ASP A 432 -44.03 -16.57 -14.68
CA ASP A 432 -44.93 -17.41 -13.94
C ASP A 432 -44.36 -17.77 -12.58
N PHE A 433 -45.23 -17.97 -11.58
CA PHE A 433 -44.83 -18.43 -10.26
C PHE A 433 -45.97 -19.24 -9.61
N SER A 434 -45.63 -20.42 -9.14
CA SER A 434 -46.53 -21.31 -8.42
C SER A 434 -45.86 -21.89 -7.17
N VAL A 435 -46.64 -22.10 -6.11
CA VAL A 435 -46.17 -22.67 -4.85
C VAL A 435 -47.20 -23.66 -4.29
N ASP A 436 -46.71 -24.80 -3.84
CA ASP A 436 -47.47 -25.76 -3.05
C ASP A 436 -46.76 -26.03 -1.73
N SER A 437 -47.20 -25.37 -0.68
CA SER A 437 -46.63 -25.46 0.66
C SER A 437 -46.87 -26.85 1.31
N LYS A 438 -47.91 -27.59 0.89
CA LYS A 438 -48.20 -28.95 1.40
C LYS A 438 -47.24 -29.97 0.77
N ALA A 439 -47.04 -29.85 -0.54
CA ALA A 439 -46.11 -30.71 -1.27
C ALA A 439 -44.68 -30.19 -1.20
N ARG A 440 -44.42 -29.07 -0.51
CA ARG A 440 -43.10 -28.44 -0.26
C ARG A 440 -42.31 -28.17 -1.54
N TRP A 441 -42.94 -27.51 -2.50
CA TRP A 441 -42.24 -27.06 -3.70
C TRP A 441 -42.78 -25.69 -4.15
N MET A 442 -41.94 -24.97 -4.87
CA MET A 442 -42.29 -23.79 -5.65
C MET A 442 -41.60 -23.83 -7.00
N GLU A 443 -42.20 -23.19 -8.00
CA GLU A 443 -41.68 -23.13 -9.36
C GLU A 443 -41.82 -21.71 -9.89
N GLU A 444 -40.80 -21.22 -10.56
CA GLU A 444 -40.84 -19.92 -11.24
C GLU A 444 -40.34 -20.07 -12.67
N GLU A 445 -40.93 -19.28 -13.57
CA GLU A 445 -40.45 -19.12 -14.93
C GLU A 445 -39.90 -17.69 -15.08
N ILE A 446 -38.65 -17.62 -15.53
CA ILE A 446 -37.92 -16.38 -15.74
C ILE A 446 -37.67 -16.19 -17.23
N GLU A 447 -37.88 -14.95 -17.70
CA GLU A 447 -37.47 -14.48 -19.00
C GLU A 447 -36.43 -13.37 -18.86
N VAL A 448 -35.32 -13.54 -19.58
CA VAL A 448 -34.28 -12.52 -19.73
C VAL A 448 -34.20 -12.10 -21.17
N LYS A 449 -34.49 -10.83 -21.45
CA LYS A 449 -34.42 -10.24 -22.80
C LYS A 449 -33.16 -9.37 -22.86
N LEU A 450 -32.29 -9.63 -23.83
CA LEU A 450 -31.07 -8.85 -24.10
C LEU A 450 -31.22 -8.11 -25.42
N ARG A 451 -30.79 -6.87 -25.48
CA ARG A 451 -30.79 -6.02 -26.67
C ARG A 451 -29.39 -5.52 -26.96
N ASN A 452 -28.87 -5.79 -28.14
CA ASN A 452 -27.59 -5.27 -28.62
C ASN A 452 -27.87 -4.16 -29.65
N ARG A 453 -27.43 -2.94 -29.36
CA ARG A 453 -27.54 -1.78 -30.25
C ARG A 453 -26.22 -1.42 -30.93
N LYS A 454 -25.16 -2.24 -30.70
CA LYS A 454 -23.89 -2.09 -31.39
C LYS A 454 -23.97 -2.53 -32.85
N ASP A 455 -23.01 -2.04 -33.64
CA ASP A 455 -22.80 -2.37 -35.04
C ASP A 455 -22.08 -3.72 -35.27
N GLU A 456 -21.84 -4.47 -34.21
CA GLU A 456 -21.19 -5.79 -34.21
C GLU A 456 -21.95 -6.79 -33.34
N ALA A 457 -21.76 -8.08 -33.59
CA ALA A 457 -22.31 -9.13 -32.73
C ALA A 457 -21.54 -9.21 -31.42
N VAL A 458 -22.24 -9.44 -30.30
CA VAL A 458 -21.66 -9.58 -28.96
C VAL A 458 -22.06 -10.89 -28.31
N GLU A 459 -21.23 -11.39 -27.42
CA GLU A 459 -21.57 -12.46 -26.49
C GLU A 459 -21.80 -11.89 -25.11
N VAL A 460 -22.95 -12.17 -24.49
CA VAL A 460 -23.32 -11.76 -23.14
C VAL A 460 -23.55 -13.00 -22.29
N ILE A 461 -22.92 -13.06 -21.14
CA ILE A 461 -23.18 -14.08 -20.12
C ILE A 461 -24.34 -13.60 -19.26
N VAL A 462 -25.49 -14.26 -19.34
CA VAL A 462 -26.56 -14.07 -18.37
C VAL A 462 -26.24 -14.89 -17.14
N ARG A 463 -25.94 -14.21 -16.04
CA ARG A 463 -25.65 -14.84 -14.76
C ARG A 463 -26.89 -14.78 -13.87
N GLU A 464 -27.47 -15.93 -13.61
CA GLU A 464 -28.64 -16.09 -12.76
C GLU A 464 -28.28 -16.72 -11.44
N ASN A 465 -28.76 -16.12 -10.35
CA ASN A 465 -28.59 -16.63 -9.00
C ASN A 465 -29.91 -17.29 -8.56
N LEU A 466 -29.87 -18.59 -8.30
CA LEU A 466 -31.03 -19.38 -7.88
C LEU A 466 -31.22 -19.25 -6.36
N TYR A 467 -31.89 -18.21 -5.94
CA TYR A 467 -31.88 -17.63 -4.59
C TYR A 467 -32.98 -18.11 -3.65
N ARG A 468 -34.05 -18.74 -4.20
CA ARG A 468 -35.23 -19.06 -3.37
C ARG A 468 -35.00 -20.20 -2.41
N TRP A 469 -34.21 -21.23 -2.81
CA TRP A 469 -33.85 -22.34 -1.96
C TRP A 469 -32.65 -23.13 -2.48
N SER A 470 -32.02 -23.92 -1.61
CA SER A 470 -30.80 -24.70 -1.90
C SER A 470 -31.03 -25.87 -2.84
N ASN A 471 -32.18 -26.56 -2.70
CA ASN A 471 -32.51 -27.70 -3.53
C ASN A 471 -33.37 -27.25 -4.72
N TRP A 472 -32.75 -27.20 -5.89
CA TRP A 472 -33.39 -26.71 -7.12
C TRP A 472 -33.08 -27.60 -8.32
N LYS A 473 -33.99 -27.52 -9.33
CA LYS A 473 -33.81 -28.17 -10.60
C LYS A 473 -34.41 -27.29 -11.70
N VAL A 474 -33.65 -27.04 -12.75
CA VAL A 474 -34.19 -26.41 -13.98
C VAL A 474 -35.05 -27.47 -14.70
N THR A 475 -36.34 -27.18 -14.85
CA THR A 475 -37.34 -28.10 -15.46
C THR A 475 -37.56 -27.83 -16.94
N SER A 476 -37.30 -26.57 -17.38
CA SER A 476 -37.37 -26.18 -18.80
C SER A 476 -36.38 -25.07 -19.07
N ARG A 477 -35.81 -25.02 -20.26
CA ARG A 477 -34.89 -23.99 -20.70
C ARG A 477 -34.93 -23.79 -22.22
N SER A 478 -34.71 -22.55 -22.66
CA SER A 478 -34.59 -22.21 -24.07
C SER A 478 -33.24 -22.50 -24.71
N GLN A 479 -32.19 -22.59 -23.87
CA GLN A 479 -30.82 -22.91 -24.27
C GLN A 479 -30.03 -23.55 -23.10
N GLU A 480 -28.88 -24.14 -23.42
CA GLU A 480 -28.01 -24.76 -22.41
C GLU A 480 -27.43 -23.74 -21.45
N PHE A 481 -27.16 -24.19 -20.22
CA PHE A 481 -26.50 -23.40 -19.20
C PHE A 481 -25.33 -24.15 -18.57
N GLU A 482 -24.40 -23.41 -18.04
CA GLU A 482 -23.29 -23.91 -17.21
C GLU A 482 -23.63 -23.69 -15.74
N LYS A 483 -23.48 -24.73 -14.92
CA LYS A 483 -23.60 -24.62 -13.47
C LYS A 483 -22.23 -24.21 -12.91
N LEU A 484 -22.13 -22.98 -12.43
CA LEU A 484 -20.89 -22.45 -11.87
C LEU A 484 -20.67 -22.92 -10.42
N ASP A 485 -21.72 -22.86 -9.60
CA ASP A 485 -21.70 -23.28 -8.20
C ASP A 485 -23.08 -23.79 -7.74
N ALA A 486 -23.25 -23.97 -6.43
CA ALA A 486 -24.50 -24.50 -5.84
C ALA A 486 -25.73 -23.62 -6.13
N ARG A 487 -25.56 -22.35 -6.48
CA ARG A 487 -26.64 -21.35 -6.66
C ARG A 487 -26.60 -20.59 -7.97
N THR A 488 -25.51 -20.68 -8.72
CA THR A 488 -25.25 -19.84 -9.88
C THR A 488 -25.24 -20.65 -11.14
N ILE A 489 -25.99 -20.19 -12.14
CA ILE A 489 -25.98 -20.72 -13.52
C ILE A 489 -25.66 -19.59 -14.49
N HIS A 490 -24.96 -19.93 -15.57
CA HIS A 490 -24.59 -19.04 -16.67
C HIS A 490 -25.21 -19.49 -17.95
N PHE A 491 -25.85 -18.55 -18.68
CA PHE A 491 -26.27 -18.76 -20.07
C PHE A 491 -25.40 -17.90 -20.98
N PRO A 492 -24.48 -18.48 -21.79
CA PRO A 492 -23.79 -17.74 -22.83
C PRO A 492 -24.76 -17.42 -23.98
N VAL A 493 -24.94 -16.14 -24.28
CA VAL A 493 -25.91 -15.67 -25.24
C VAL A 493 -25.25 -14.86 -26.34
N ARG A 494 -25.27 -15.33 -27.57
CA ARG A 494 -24.77 -14.57 -28.71
C ARG A 494 -25.92 -13.72 -29.31
N ILE A 495 -25.65 -12.41 -29.46
CA ILE A 495 -26.65 -11.46 -29.98
C ILE A 495 -26.08 -10.81 -31.23
N ALA A 496 -26.79 -10.90 -32.31
CA ALA A 496 -26.40 -10.30 -33.59
C ALA A 496 -26.35 -8.76 -33.50
N LYS A 497 -25.62 -8.12 -34.41
CA LYS A 497 -25.61 -6.66 -34.60
C LYS A 497 -27.04 -6.12 -34.63
N GLY A 498 -27.33 -5.11 -33.82
CA GLY A 498 -28.67 -4.47 -33.75
C GLY A 498 -29.80 -5.40 -33.30
N GLY A 499 -29.47 -6.62 -32.85
CA GLY A 499 -30.42 -7.70 -32.58
C GLY A 499 -30.89 -7.78 -31.12
N GLU A 500 -31.77 -8.73 -30.89
CA GLU A 500 -32.32 -9.10 -29.60
C GLU A 500 -32.23 -10.61 -29.39
N ALA A 501 -32.07 -11.05 -28.15
CA ALA A 501 -32.10 -12.44 -27.73
C ALA A 501 -32.93 -12.61 -26.47
N VAL A 502 -33.59 -13.76 -26.33
CA VAL A 502 -34.41 -14.07 -25.16
C VAL A 502 -34.00 -15.42 -24.60
N VAL A 503 -33.68 -15.41 -23.32
CA VAL A 503 -33.45 -16.62 -22.53
C VAL A 503 -34.67 -16.85 -21.64
N ARG A 504 -35.26 -18.04 -21.72
CA ARG A 504 -36.32 -18.47 -20.81
C ARG A 504 -35.90 -19.74 -20.11
N TYR A 505 -36.19 -19.81 -18.82
CA TYR A 505 -35.98 -21.03 -18.03
C TYR A 505 -37.02 -21.13 -16.93
N ARG A 506 -37.35 -22.36 -16.56
CA ARG A 506 -38.25 -22.68 -15.45
C ARG A 506 -37.44 -23.46 -14.41
N VAL A 507 -37.53 -23.04 -13.16
CA VAL A 507 -36.81 -23.66 -12.05
C VAL A 507 -37.79 -24.04 -10.94
N ARG A 508 -37.67 -25.29 -10.50
CA ARG A 508 -38.42 -25.80 -9.35
C ARG A 508 -37.47 -25.92 -8.15
N TYR A 509 -37.94 -25.41 -7.01
CA TYR A 509 -37.30 -25.55 -5.72
C TYR A 509 -38.15 -26.49 -4.85
N SER A 510 -37.49 -27.29 -3.99
CA SER A 510 -38.19 -28.22 -3.08
C SER A 510 -37.51 -28.24 -1.71
N TRP A 511 -38.29 -28.40 -0.63
CA TRP A 511 -37.82 -28.37 0.75
C TRP A 511 -38.51 -29.39 1.66
#